data_05d20ad4a0cef14c4b8ad527b500e1f1
#
_entry.id   05d20ad4a0cef14c4b8ad527b500e1f1
#
_cell.length_a   1.000
_cell.length_b   1.000
_cell.length_c   1.000
_cell.angle_alpha   90.00
_cell.angle_beta   90.00
_cell.angle_gamma   90.00
#
_symmetry.space_group_name_H-M   'P 1'
#
loop_
_entity.id
_entity.type
_entity.pdbx_description
1 polymer ?
#
loop_
_entity_poly.entity_id
_entity_poly.type
_entity_poly.pdbx_seq_one_letter_code
_entity_poly.pdbx_strand_id
1 'polypeptide(L)'
;MLPKTLREKLNMFRWKRSANQASSDEGAKKSPSGKTSKKILGLEKIIGCENTERRGDVIFVHGLRGHALTTWHPQELEDEESWLYWLGNELSDIGIWSFGYEAEFSKFFGQGMPRFDQASSLLDWLEICGIGERPLLFITHSLGGLLVKEMLRAAQDFPKYQAILEQTKGIVFLATPHTGSHLANLVGVMEILLKTRVTVDELRAHEPSLRSLKEWYGQNVRKYGIATKVYYETEDTWGYKVVDEDSANPGIEDAKPIAIEADHITIAKPESRNTQVYIGVKKFIQDNLKPRPQLLPSKTIPLEPVELGTRERVLDPHKPL
;
A
#
# COMPACT_ATOMS: atom_id res chain seq x y z
N MET A 1 24.41 27.10 1.97
CA MET A 1 25.55 26.47 2.70
C MET A 1 24.92 25.62 3.80
N LEU A 2 25.13 24.33 3.80
CA LEU A 2 24.62 23.40 4.84
C LEU A 2 25.28 23.71 6.18
N PRO A 3 24.54 23.64 7.32
CA PRO A 3 25.10 23.81 8.66
C PRO A 3 26.25 22.83 8.93
N LYS A 4 27.28 23.27 9.64
CA LYS A 4 28.48 22.45 9.96
C LYS A 4 28.16 21.10 10.59
N THR A 5 27.16 21.05 11.47
CA THR A 5 26.69 19.83 12.16
C THR A 5 26.10 18.76 11.22
N LEU A 6 25.49 19.19 10.12
CA LEU A 6 24.92 18.28 9.13
C LEU A 6 26.00 17.67 8.23
N ARG A 7 27.04 18.44 7.94
CA ARG A 7 28.21 17.99 7.17
C ARG A 7 29.03 16.96 7.93
N GLU A 8 29.11 17.11 9.25
CA GLU A 8 29.79 16.14 10.14
C GLU A 8 29.01 14.84 10.29
N LYS A 9 27.67 14.90 10.39
CA LYS A 9 26.80 13.69 10.42
C LYS A 9 26.85 12.91 9.11
N LEU A 10 26.83 13.60 7.95
CA LEU A 10 27.00 12.94 6.64
C LEU A 10 28.37 12.28 6.46
N ASN A 11 29.43 12.89 7.01
CA ASN A 11 30.77 12.30 6.98
C ASN A 11 30.89 11.11 7.94
N MET A 12 30.21 11.13 9.09
CA MET A 12 30.17 10.04 10.07
C MET A 12 29.39 8.82 9.51
N PHE A 13 28.32 9.06 8.76
CA PHE A 13 27.57 7.99 8.09
C PHE A 13 28.40 7.33 6.96
N ARG A 14 29.14 8.13 6.22
CA ARG A 14 30.07 7.65 5.19
C ARG A 14 31.24 6.87 5.81
N TRP A 15 31.71 7.27 7.00
CA TRP A 15 32.78 6.58 7.73
C TRP A 15 32.31 5.27 8.37
N LYS A 16 31.08 5.20 8.92
CA LYS A 16 30.49 3.95 9.42
C LYS A 16 30.28 2.92 8.29
N ARG A 17 29.91 3.34 7.09
CA ARG A 17 29.88 2.45 5.90
C ARG A 17 31.28 1.91 5.55
N SER A 18 32.33 2.73 5.66
CA SER A 18 33.72 2.27 5.43
C SER A 18 34.28 1.40 6.55
N ALA A 19 33.86 1.61 7.80
CA ALA A 19 34.35 0.84 8.93
C ALA A 19 33.75 -0.58 8.99
N ASN A 20 32.53 -0.79 8.55
CA ASN A 20 31.93 -2.14 8.40
C ASN A 20 32.51 -2.92 7.21
N GLN A 21 33.23 -2.26 6.28
CA GLN A 21 33.94 -2.94 5.18
C GLN A 21 35.40 -3.32 5.53
N ALA A 22 35.95 -2.88 6.65
CA ALA A 22 37.38 -3.04 6.99
C ALA A 22 37.72 -4.26 7.86
N SER A 23 36.76 -5.12 8.20
CA SER A 23 36.99 -6.29 9.07
C SER A 23 36.85 -7.66 8.40
N SER A 24 36.88 -7.75 7.07
CA SER A 24 36.92 -9.04 6.36
C SER A 24 37.74 -8.92 5.08
N ASP A 25 39.06 -8.78 5.20
CA ASP A 25 39.96 -8.88 4.05
C ASP A 25 40.87 -10.08 4.19
N GLU A 26 40.50 -11.16 3.53
CA GLU A 26 41.34 -12.09 2.82
C GLU A 26 40.51 -12.81 1.76
N GLY A 27 40.64 -12.35 0.52
CA GLY A 27 40.00 -13.02 -0.62
C GLY A 27 39.47 -12.03 -1.70
N ALA A 28 40.39 -11.54 -2.52
CA ALA A 28 40.04 -10.68 -3.66
C ALA A 28 38.98 -11.32 -4.58
N LYS A 29 37.72 -10.91 -4.44
CA LYS A 29 36.70 -11.04 -5.47
C LYS A 29 36.22 -9.62 -5.82
N LYS A 30 36.30 -9.31 -7.12
CA LYS A 30 35.85 -8.06 -7.75
C LYS A 30 34.50 -7.63 -7.18
N SER A 31 34.41 -6.38 -6.71
CA SER A 31 33.15 -5.70 -6.39
C SER A 31 32.19 -5.81 -7.57
N PRO A 32 30.92 -6.22 -7.37
CA PRO A 32 29.93 -6.09 -8.43
C PRO A 32 29.70 -4.60 -8.67
N SER A 33 29.91 -4.19 -9.93
CA SER A 33 29.53 -2.89 -10.46
C SER A 33 28.13 -2.54 -9.98
N GLY A 34 27.94 -1.33 -9.45
CA GLY A 34 26.63 -0.83 -9.00
C GLY A 34 25.55 -1.13 -10.03
N LYS A 35 24.69 -2.11 -9.73
CA LYS A 35 23.46 -2.33 -10.46
C LYS A 35 22.58 -1.13 -10.17
N THR A 36 22.40 -0.26 -11.13
CA THR A 36 21.28 0.69 -11.11
C THR A 36 20.01 -0.14 -11.03
N SER A 37 19.28 -0.03 -9.92
CA SER A 37 17.97 -0.65 -9.74
C SER A 37 17.11 -0.34 -10.96
N LYS A 38 16.54 -1.36 -11.60
CA LYS A 38 15.71 -1.20 -12.78
C LYS A 38 14.42 -0.50 -12.34
N LYS A 39 14.12 0.67 -12.92
CA LYS A 39 12.87 1.40 -12.62
C LYS A 39 11.68 0.51 -12.96
N ILE A 40 10.91 0.13 -11.95
CA ILE A 40 9.66 -0.61 -12.10
C ILE A 40 8.54 0.43 -12.19
N LEU A 41 7.77 0.40 -13.28
CA LEU A 41 6.58 1.23 -13.47
C LEU A 41 5.38 0.30 -13.66
N GLY A 42 4.30 0.60 -12.93
CA GLY A 42 3.08 -0.21 -12.94
C GLY A 42 2.96 -1.14 -11.73
N LEU A 43 2.07 -2.09 -11.82
CA LEU A 43 1.75 -3.01 -10.72
C LEU A 43 2.60 -4.29 -10.83
N GLU A 44 3.55 -4.44 -9.92
CA GLU A 44 4.44 -5.59 -9.84
C GLU A 44 3.84 -6.69 -8.98
N LYS A 45 3.85 -7.93 -9.50
CA LYS A 45 3.45 -9.13 -8.76
C LYS A 45 4.57 -9.57 -7.83
N ILE A 46 4.30 -9.68 -6.55
CA ILE A 46 5.31 -10.09 -5.56
C ILE A 46 5.16 -11.58 -5.25
N ILE A 47 4.03 -11.97 -4.66
CA ILE A 47 3.78 -13.36 -4.27
C ILE A 47 2.27 -13.63 -4.14
N GLY A 48 1.82 -14.84 -4.45
CA GLY A 48 0.41 -15.26 -4.30
C GLY A 48 -0.54 -14.70 -5.35
N CYS A 49 -0.07 -13.85 -6.29
CA CYS A 49 -0.91 -13.17 -7.26
C CYS A 49 -1.55 -14.12 -8.29
N GLU A 50 -0.92 -15.24 -8.59
CA GLU A 50 -1.42 -16.26 -9.53
C GLU A 50 -2.43 -17.23 -8.90
N ASN A 51 -2.60 -17.21 -7.59
CA ASN A 51 -3.59 -18.02 -6.91
C ASN A 51 -5.00 -17.49 -7.21
N THR A 52 -5.76 -18.21 -8.03
CA THR A 52 -7.13 -17.83 -8.41
C THR A 52 -8.10 -17.91 -7.24
N GLU A 53 -7.80 -18.71 -6.23
CA GLU A 53 -8.62 -18.89 -5.03
C GLU A 53 -8.22 -17.94 -3.89
N ARG A 54 -7.28 -17.01 -4.13
CA ARG A 54 -6.89 -16.03 -3.10
C ARG A 54 -8.10 -15.23 -2.63
N ARG A 55 -8.17 -14.98 -1.32
CA ARG A 55 -9.31 -14.28 -0.68
C ARG A 55 -9.29 -12.76 -0.89
N GLY A 56 -8.17 -12.20 -1.30
CA GLY A 56 -8.02 -10.77 -1.55
C GLY A 56 -6.62 -10.39 -1.97
N ASP A 57 -6.44 -9.10 -2.22
CA ASP A 57 -5.20 -8.52 -2.71
C ASP A 57 -4.71 -7.42 -1.77
N VAL A 58 -3.40 -7.35 -1.55
CA VAL A 58 -2.73 -6.31 -0.76
C VAL A 58 -1.76 -5.57 -1.66
N ILE A 59 -1.97 -4.26 -1.80
CA ILE A 59 -1.20 -3.41 -2.70
C ILE A 59 -0.32 -2.47 -1.88
N PHE A 60 0.98 -2.54 -2.10
CA PHE A 60 1.96 -1.64 -1.51
C PHE A 60 2.18 -0.43 -2.41
N VAL A 61 2.11 0.79 -1.83
CA VAL A 61 2.26 2.05 -2.57
C VAL A 61 3.31 2.93 -1.89
N HIS A 62 4.47 3.07 -2.52
CA HIS A 62 5.59 3.83 -1.96
C HIS A 62 5.36 5.34 -1.99
N GLY A 63 6.21 6.08 -1.27
CA GLY A 63 6.20 7.53 -1.25
C GLY A 63 7.13 8.16 -2.27
N LEU A 64 7.42 9.44 -2.05
CA LEU A 64 8.30 10.24 -2.88
C LEU A 64 9.66 9.58 -3.06
N ARG A 65 10.13 9.47 -4.33
CA ARG A 65 11.38 8.77 -4.72
C ARG A 65 11.52 7.34 -4.21
N GLY A 66 10.44 6.74 -3.75
CA GLY A 66 10.44 5.33 -3.44
C GLY A 66 10.54 4.46 -4.70
N HIS A 67 10.66 3.18 -4.47
CA HIS A 67 10.73 2.16 -5.50
C HIS A 67 9.83 0.99 -5.11
N ALA A 68 9.23 0.33 -6.08
CA ALA A 68 8.28 -0.76 -5.84
C ALA A 68 8.80 -1.86 -4.89
N LEU A 69 10.10 -2.12 -4.89
CA LEU A 69 10.70 -3.17 -4.06
C LEU A 69 11.57 -2.60 -2.93
N THR A 70 12.56 -1.77 -3.26
CA THR A 70 13.59 -1.33 -2.31
C THR A 70 13.06 -0.45 -1.18
N THR A 71 11.90 0.20 -1.37
CA THR A 71 11.24 0.95 -0.30
C THR A 71 10.86 0.07 0.89
N TRP A 72 10.60 -1.19 0.65
CA TRP A 72 10.07 -2.15 1.63
C TRP A 72 11.14 -3.11 2.18
N HIS A 73 12.39 -2.93 1.77
CA HIS A 73 13.50 -3.76 2.19
C HIS A 73 14.45 -3.00 3.12
N PRO A 74 14.84 -3.54 4.31
CA PRO A 74 15.72 -2.85 5.26
C PRO A 74 17.05 -2.41 4.66
N GLN A 75 17.61 -3.23 3.75
CA GLN A 75 18.89 -2.99 3.09
C GLN A 75 18.75 -2.41 1.67
N GLU A 76 17.52 -2.01 1.26
CA GLU A 76 17.22 -1.47 -0.06
C GLU A 76 17.58 -2.43 -1.21
N LEU A 77 17.39 -3.73 -1.00
CA LEU A 77 17.59 -4.77 -2.00
C LEU A 77 16.27 -5.12 -2.72
N GLU A 78 16.39 -5.82 -3.84
CA GLU A 78 15.25 -6.32 -4.63
C GLU A 78 15.12 -7.84 -4.49
N ASP A 79 15.22 -8.36 -3.27
CA ASP A 79 15.19 -9.80 -3.00
C ASP A 79 14.01 -10.19 -2.09
N GLU A 80 13.89 -11.50 -1.85
CA GLU A 80 12.80 -12.10 -1.09
C GLU A 80 12.93 -11.92 0.43
N GLU A 81 13.97 -11.23 0.92
CA GLU A 81 14.13 -10.92 2.34
C GLU A 81 13.30 -9.71 2.78
N SER A 82 12.59 -9.04 1.86
CA SER A 82 11.67 -7.97 2.22
C SER A 82 10.42 -8.50 2.93
N TRP A 83 9.82 -7.67 3.76
CA TRP A 83 8.62 -8.03 4.51
C TRP A 83 7.36 -8.23 3.63
N LEU A 84 7.40 -7.84 2.37
CA LEU A 84 6.37 -8.18 1.40
C LEU A 84 6.29 -9.70 1.22
N TYR A 85 7.42 -10.33 1.01
CA TYR A 85 7.53 -11.79 0.88
C TYR A 85 7.21 -12.51 2.19
N TRP A 86 7.62 -11.93 3.34
CA TRP A 86 7.28 -12.51 4.65
C TRP A 86 5.77 -12.58 4.84
N LEU A 87 5.04 -11.49 4.50
CA LEU A 87 3.58 -11.46 4.58
C LEU A 87 2.94 -12.49 3.67
N GLY A 88 3.35 -12.59 2.40
CA GLY A 88 2.81 -13.53 1.46
C GLY A 88 3.09 -15.00 1.82
N ASN A 89 4.27 -15.29 2.38
CA ASN A 89 4.61 -16.63 2.86
C ASN A 89 3.77 -17.03 4.10
N GLU A 90 3.47 -16.08 4.99
CA GLU A 90 2.67 -16.33 6.19
C GLU A 90 1.15 -16.26 5.95
N LEU A 91 0.72 -15.60 4.87
CA LEU A 91 -0.66 -15.43 4.44
C LEU A 91 -0.80 -15.91 2.99
N SER A 92 -0.62 -17.22 2.77
CA SER A 92 -0.53 -17.82 1.42
C SER A 92 -1.82 -17.76 0.60
N ASP A 93 -2.91 -17.32 1.22
CA ASP A 93 -4.23 -17.15 0.59
C ASP A 93 -4.54 -15.72 0.16
N ILE A 94 -3.52 -14.85 0.06
CA ILE A 94 -3.63 -13.48 -0.47
C ILE A 94 -2.63 -13.22 -1.58
N GLY A 95 -2.93 -12.25 -2.46
CA GLY A 95 -1.98 -11.72 -3.44
C GLY A 95 -1.27 -10.47 -2.89
N ILE A 96 0.05 -10.44 -2.94
CA ILE A 96 0.86 -9.26 -2.60
C ILE A 96 1.36 -8.61 -3.88
N TRP A 97 1.10 -7.31 -4.00
CA TRP A 97 1.46 -6.48 -5.15
C TRP A 97 2.21 -5.24 -4.68
N SER A 98 3.03 -4.67 -5.54
CA SER A 98 3.66 -3.37 -5.28
C SER A 98 3.53 -2.45 -6.48
N PHE A 99 3.05 -1.23 -6.26
CA PHE A 99 2.88 -0.24 -7.32
C PHE A 99 4.11 0.65 -7.42
N GLY A 100 4.77 0.58 -8.58
CA GLY A 100 5.89 1.44 -8.95
C GLY A 100 5.44 2.61 -9.83
N TYR A 101 5.80 3.83 -9.46
CA TYR A 101 5.45 5.04 -10.20
C TYR A 101 6.54 6.11 -10.07
N GLU A 102 6.50 7.12 -10.95
CA GLU A 102 7.41 8.26 -10.86
C GLU A 102 6.97 9.23 -9.76
N ALA A 103 7.39 8.96 -8.54
CA ALA A 103 7.09 9.80 -7.39
C ALA A 103 8.09 10.97 -7.29
N GLU A 104 8.09 11.87 -8.27
CA GLU A 104 8.85 13.13 -8.23
C GLU A 104 7.98 14.24 -7.62
N PHE A 105 8.59 15.11 -6.81
CA PHE A 105 7.85 16.19 -6.13
C PHE A 105 7.14 17.12 -7.13
N SER A 106 7.82 17.54 -8.19
CA SER A 106 7.27 18.39 -9.24
C SER A 106 6.08 17.77 -9.97
N LYS A 107 6.06 16.43 -10.08
CA LYS A 107 4.94 15.68 -10.67
C LYS A 107 3.83 15.45 -9.65
N PHE A 108 4.12 15.44 -8.36
CA PHE A 108 3.11 15.22 -7.33
C PHE A 108 2.38 16.50 -6.91
N PHE A 109 3.12 17.62 -6.85
CA PHE A 109 2.63 18.92 -6.42
C PHE A 109 2.74 20.02 -7.49
N GLY A 110 3.11 19.73 -8.74
CA GLY A 110 3.28 20.72 -9.81
C GLY A 110 2.00 21.42 -10.27
N GLN A 111 2.15 22.48 -11.06
CA GLN A 111 1.03 23.17 -11.70
C GLN A 111 0.44 22.30 -12.81
N GLY A 112 -0.79 21.84 -12.62
CA GLY A 112 -1.47 20.86 -13.48
C GLY A 112 -1.77 19.60 -12.67
N MET A 113 -2.51 18.64 -13.16
CA MET A 113 -3.05 17.52 -12.38
C MET A 113 -2.11 16.29 -12.16
N PRO A 114 -0.83 16.42 -11.73
CA PRO A 114 0.09 15.27 -11.74
C PRO A 114 -0.32 14.17 -10.76
N ARG A 115 -0.91 14.56 -9.60
CA ARG A 115 -1.42 13.60 -8.61
C ARG A 115 -2.66 12.89 -9.10
N PHE A 116 -3.53 13.57 -9.84
CA PHE A 116 -4.69 12.98 -10.47
C PHE A 116 -4.29 12.01 -11.58
N ASP A 117 -3.29 12.36 -12.40
CA ASP A 117 -2.77 11.48 -13.45
C ASP A 117 -2.15 10.22 -12.87
N GLN A 118 -1.40 10.33 -11.76
CA GLN A 118 -0.86 9.18 -11.04
C GLN A 118 -1.97 8.31 -10.42
N ALA A 119 -3.01 8.92 -9.88
CA ALA A 119 -4.18 8.22 -9.34
C ALA A 119 -4.96 7.48 -10.45
N SER A 120 -5.12 8.12 -11.61
CA SER A 120 -5.75 7.52 -12.79
C SER A 120 -4.91 6.37 -13.34
N SER A 121 -3.58 6.53 -13.36
CA SER A 121 -2.65 5.46 -13.76
C SER A 121 -2.73 4.26 -12.81
N LEU A 122 -2.82 4.49 -11.49
CA LEU A 122 -3.00 3.40 -10.53
C LEU A 122 -4.33 2.66 -10.77
N LEU A 123 -5.44 3.38 -11.00
CA LEU A 123 -6.74 2.78 -11.32
C LEU A 123 -6.68 1.91 -12.58
N ASP A 124 -6.05 2.40 -13.63
CA ASP A 124 -5.89 1.69 -14.89
C ASP A 124 -5.07 0.40 -14.70
N TRP A 125 -3.97 0.47 -13.97
CA TRP A 125 -3.17 -0.71 -13.64
C TRP A 125 -3.93 -1.75 -12.80
N LEU A 126 -4.74 -1.30 -11.82
CA LEU A 126 -5.58 -2.20 -11.04
C LEU A 126 -6.59 -2.92 -11.95
N GLU A 127 -7.24 -2.18 -12.86
CA GLU A 127 -8.18 -2.74 -13.83
C GLU A 127 -7.50 -3.75 -14.77
N ILE A 128 -6.36 -3.38 -15.39
CA ILE A 128 -5.58 -4.26 -16.28
C ILE A 128 -5.20 -5.57 -15.59
N CYS A 129 -4.87 -5.52 -14.30
CA CYS A 129 -4.48 -6.70 -13.52
C CYS A 129 -5.67 -7.47 -12.93
N GLY A 130 -6.92 -7.09 -13.23
CA GLY A 130 -8.13 -7.73 -12.67
C GLY A 130 -8.29 -7.54 -11.16
N ILE A 131 -7.71 -6.44 -10.61
CA ILE A 131 -7.84 -6.07 -9.21
C ILE A 131 -9.14 -5.28 -9.02
N GLY A 132 -9.90 -5.63 -7.98
CA GLY A 132 -11.24 -5.07 -7.73
C GLY A 132 -12.36 -6.09 -7.80
N GLU A 133 -12.07 -7.32 -8.26
CA GLU A 133 -12.99 -8.46 -8.17
C GLU A 133 -13.04 -9.08 -6.77
N ARG A 134 -12.01 -8.84 -5.97
CA ARG A 134 -11.81 -9.37 -4.62
C ARG A 134 -11.55 -8.24 -3.64
N PRO A 135 -11.76 -8.49 -2.32
CA PRO A 135 -11.39 -7.53 -1.28
C PRO A 135 -9.94 -7.03 -1.42
N LEU A 136 -9.76 -5.71 -1.28
CA LEU A 136 -8.50 -5.01 -1.42
C LEU A 136 -8.05 -4.38 -0.11
N LEU A 137 -6.74 -4.39 0.13
CA LEU A 137 -6.09 -3.55 1.14
C LEU A 137 -4.93 -2.78 0.52
N PHE A 138 -4.70 -1.58 1.00
CA PHE A 138 -3.53 -0.78 0.63
C PHE A 138 -2.61 -0.59 1.84
N ILE A 139 -1.32 -0.81 1.63
CA ILE A 139 -0.25 -0.48 2.58
C ILE A 139 0.55 0.65 1.94
N THR A 140 0.52 1.81 2.55
CA THR A 140 1.04 3.03 1.92
C THR A 140 2.13 3.67 2.76
N HIS A 141 3.13 4.25 2.11
CA HIS A 141 4.17 5.01 2.76
C HIS A 141 4.16 6.47 2.27
N SER A 142 4.26 7.43 3.21
CA SER A 142 4.43 8.84 2.90
C SER A 142 3.38 9.34 1.89
N LEU A 143 3.79 9.99 0.78
CA LEU A 143 2.89 10.49 -0.25
C LEU A 143 2.07 9.41 -0.97
N GLY A 144 2.47 8.14 -0.89
CA GLY A 144 1.69 7.02 -1.41
C GLY A 144 0.30 6.92 -0.79
N GLY A 145 0.17 7.33 0.49
CA GLY A 145 -1.13 7.40 1.16
C GLY A 145 -2.05 8.49 0.59
N LEU A 146 -1.49 9.62 0.19
CA LEU A 146 -2.24 10.68 -0.50
C LEU A 146 -2.66 10.25 -1.91
N LEU A 147 -1.78 9.52 -2.60
CA LEU A 147 -2.08 8.95 -3.92
C LEU A 147 -3.26 7.98 -3.85
N VAL A 148 -3.27 7.06 -2.88
CA VAL A 148 -4.38 6.11 -2.71
C VAL A 148 -5.69 6.82 -2.36
N LYS A 149 -5.66 7.85 -1.51
CA LYS A 149 -6.86 8.66 -1.24
C LYS A 149 -7.39 9.34 -2.50
N GLU A 150 -6.50 9.92 -3.32
CA GLU A 150 -6.89 10.55 -4.59
C GLU A 150 -7.45 9.53 -5.57
N MET A 151 -6.85 8.35 -5.64
CA MET A 151 -7.31 7.23 -6.45
C MET A 151 -8.72 6.79 -6.07
N LEU A 152 -9.01 6.64 -4.76
CA LEU A 152 -10.35 6.30 -4.28
C LEU A 152 -11.37 7.40 -4.58
N ARG A 153 -10.97 8.68 -4.47
CA ARG A 153 -11.83 9.81 -4.86
C ARG A 153 -12.15 9.77 -6.35
N ALA A 154 -11.14 9.55 -7.18
CA ALA A 154 -11.34 9.41 -8.62
C ALA A 154 -12.21 8.18 -8.97
N ALA A 155 -12.02 7.05 -8.27
CA ALA A 155 -12.83 5.85 -8.49
C ALA A 155 -14.33 6.08 -8.20
N GLN A 156 -14.67 7.01 -7.30
CA GLN A 156 -16.06 7.39 -7.02
C GLN A 156 -16.73 8.07 -8.22
N ASP A 157 -15.97 8.84 -8.99
CA ASP A 157 -16.50 9.64 -10.10
C ASP A 157 -16.63 8.84 -11.41
N PHE A 158 -15.98 7.68 -11.51
CA PHE A 158 -15.96 6.85 -12.72
C PHE A 158 -16.58 5.46 -12.46
N PRO A 159 -17.77 5.17 -13.05
CA PRO A 159 -18.49 3.90 -12.83
C PRO A 159 -17.65 2.65 -13.09
N LYS A 160 -16.73 2.67 -14.05
CA LYS A 160 -15.87 1.53 -14.36
C LYS A 160 -14.92 1.14 -13.23
N TYR A 161 -14.58 2.08 -12.33
CA TYR A 161 -13.70 1.84 -11.20
C TYR A 161 -14.41 1.67 -9.85
N GLN A 162 -15.74 1.73 -9.87
CA GLN A 162 -16.55 1.64 -8.64
C GLN A 162 -16.27 0.33 -7.88
N ALA A 163 -16.06 -0.77 -8.59
CA ALA A 163 -15.71 -2.05 -7.97
C ALA A 163 -14.43 -1.97 -7.13
N ILE A 164 -13.41 -1.25 -7.59
CA ILE A 164 -12.16 -1.03 -6.84
C ILE A 164 -12.45 -0.31 -5.52
N LEU A 165 -13.27 0.76 -5.56
CA LEU A 165 -13.66 1.49 -4.36
C LEU A 165 -14.46 0.61 -3.39
N GLU A 166 -15.45 -0.13 -3.87
CA GLU A 166 -16.31 -1.00 -3.05
C GLU A 166 -15.56 -2.20 -2.47
N GLN A 167 -14.57 -2.73 -3.18
CA GLN A 167 -13.73 -3.83 -2.71
C GLN A 167 -12.59 -3.37 -1.81
N THR A 168 -12.28 -2.09 -1.74
CA THR A 168 -11.29 -1.57 -0.78
C THR A 168 -11.82 -1.72 0.64
N LYS A 169 -11.22 -2.61 1.43
CA LYS A 169 -11.63 -2.93 2.81
C LYS A 169 -10.77 -2.25 3.86
N GLY A 170 -9.60 -1.76 3.49
CA GLY A 170 -8.77 -1.05 4.45
C GLY A 170 -7.51 -0.42 3.86
N ILE A 171 -6.98 0.55 4.60
CA ILE A 171 -5.74 1.25 4.27
C ILE A 171 -4.88 1.36 5.52
N VAL A 172 -3.60 1.00 5.39
CA VAL A 172 -2.57 1.31 6.39
C VAL A 172 -1.75 2.48 5.87
N PHE A 173 -1.62 3.51 6.68
CA PHE A 173 -0.78 4.68 6.44
C PHE A 173 0.48 4.58 7.29
N LEU A 174 1.64 4.50 6.65
CA LEU A 174 2.95 4.60 7.29
C LEU A 174 3.50 5.99 6.99
N ALA A 175 3.60 6.86 7.99
CA ALA A 175 4.13 8.21 7.87
C ALA A 175 3.51 9.04 6.72
N THR A 176 2.18 8.99 6.56
CA THR A 176 1.48 9.80 5.56
C THR A 176 1.10 11.16 6.11
N PRO A 177 1.55 12.28 5.48
CA PRO A 177 1.17 13.63 5.91
C PRO A 177 -0.24 13.98 5.40
N HIS A 178 -1.26 13.88 6.27
CA HIS A 178 -2.64 14.19 5.91
C HIS A 178 -2.99 15.68 5.96
N THR A 179 -2.09 16.51 6.48
CA THR A 179 -2.23 17.97 6.54
C THR A 179 -1.00 18.65 5.91
N GLY A 180 -1.18 19.89 5.45
CA GLY A 180 -0.09 20.67 4.87
C GLY A 180 0.93 21.23 5.87
N SER A 181 0.65 21.15 7.18
CA SER A 181 1.44 21.82 8.24
C SER A 181 2.91 21.41 8.29
N HIS A 182 3.24 20.19 7.89
CA HIS A 182 4.60 19.64 7.90
C HIS A 182 5.19 19.34 6.50
N LEU A 183 4.51 19.78 5.43
CA LEU A 183 5.05 19.62 4.07
C LEU A 183 6.43 20.29 3.91
N ALA A 184 6.69 21.39 4.63
CA ALA A 184 7.99 22.03 4.63
C ALA A 184 9.11 21.12 5.18
N ASN A 185 8.82 20.31 6.21
CA ASN A 185 9.77 19.34 6.76
C ASN A 185 10.01 18.18 5.78
N LEU A 186 8.94 17.69 5.14
CA LEU A 186 9.06 16.70 4.06
C LEU A 186 9.96 17.22 2.93
N VAL A 187 9.79 18.50 2.55
CA VAL A 187 10.66 19.15 1.56
C VAL A 187 12.09 19.28 2.06
N GLY A 188 12.32 19.68 3.31
CA GLY A 188 13.65 19.75 3.89
C GLY A 188 14.41 18.43 3.79
N VAL A 189 13.74 17.32 4.12
CA VAL A 189 14.28 15.96 3.93
C VAL A 189 14.51 15.68 2.45
N MET A 190 13.58 16.07 1.59
CA MET A 190 13.68 15.84 0.15
C MET A 190 14.76 16.72 -0.50
N GLU A 191 14.97 17.96 -0.09
CA GLU A 191 16.08 18.79 -0.58
C GLU A 191 17.45 18.17 -0.30
N ILE A 192 17.59 17.53 0.87
CA ILE A 192 18.82 16.79 1.22
C ILE A 192 19.00 15.57 0.29
N LEU A 193 17.91 14.84 0.03
CA LEU A 193 17.92 13.68 -0.86
C LEU A 193 18.10 14.05 -2.33
N LEU A 194 17.49 15.17 -2.75
CA LEU A 194 17.29 15.49 -4.17
C LEU A 194 18.29 16.47 -4.72
N LYS A 195 18.97 17.25 -3.86
CA LYS A 195 19.71 18.45 -4.27
C LYS A 195 18.87 19.42 -5.16
N THR A 196 17.54 19.32 -5.08
CA THR A 196 16.58 20.17 -5.79
C THR A 196 15.98 21.17 -4.82
N ARG A 197 15.83 22.43 -5.23
CA ARG A 197 15.17 23.45 -4.41
C ARG A 197 13.67 23.41 -4.70
N VAL A 198 12.87 23.20 -3.66
CA VAL A 198 11.42 23.37 -3.69
C VAL A 198 11.10 24.59 -2.82
N THR A 199 10.23 25.46 -3.28
CA THR A 199 9.91 26.67 -2.54
C THR A 199 8.78 26.43 -1.54
N VAL A 200 8.84 27.13 -0.39
CA VAL A 200 7.77 27.10 0.63
C VAL A 200 6.44 27.56 0.03
N ASP A 201 6.47 28.45 -0.95
CA ASP A 201 5.27 28.98 -1.61
C ASP A 201 4.60 27.92 -2.49
N GLU A 202 5.36 27.06 -3.18
CA GLU A 202 4.81 25.90 -3.90
C GLU A 202 4.10 24.94 -2.95
N LEU A 203 4.58 24.76 -1.72
CA LEU A 203 3.96 23.92 -0.70
C LEU A 203 2.65 24.50 -0.17
N ARG A 204 2.63 25.79 0.15
CA ARG A 204 1.44 26.49 0.61
C ARG A 204 0.32 26.48 -0.42
N ALA A 205 0.64 26.54 -1.70
CA ALA A 205 -0.35 26.45 -2.76
C ALA A 205 -1.14 25.14 -2.77
N HIS A 206 -0.61 24.06 -2.18
CA HIS A 206 -1.25 22.74 -2.16
C HIS A 206 -2.01 22.41 -0.87
N GLU A 207 -1.89 23.25 0.17
CA GLU A 207 -2.60 23.07 1.44
C GLU A 207 -4.12 22.92 1.29
N PRO A 208 -4.83 23.74 0.48
CA PRO A 208 -6.27 23.60 0.25
C PRO A 208 -6.65 22.25 -0.36
N SER A 209 -5.83 21.74 -1.28
CA SER A 209 -6.06 20.45 -1.94
C SER A 209 -5.91 19.27 -0.97
N LEU A 210 -4.93 19.33 -0.06
CA LEU A 210 -4.74 18.30 0.97
C LEU A 210 -5.88 18.32 1.99
N ARG A 211 -6.33 19.52 2.39
CA ARG A 211 -7.49 19.69 3.27
C ARG A 211 -8.74 19.07 2.65
N SER A 212 -9.03 19.40 1.40
CA SER A 212 -10.16 18.82 0.66
C SER A 212 -10.08 17.30 0.58
N LEU A 213 -8.89 16.73 0.33
CA LEU A 213 -8.70 15.30 0.29
C LEU A 213 -8.85 14.63 1.66
N LYS A 214 -8.40 15.28 2.73
CA LYS A 214 -8.61 14.83 4.11
C LYS A 214 -10.10 14.81 4.47
N GLU A 215 -10.82 15.88 4.16
CA GLU A 215 -12.26 16.02 4.41
C GLU A 215 -13.05 14.96 3.62
N TRP A 216 -12.75 14.81 2.32
CA TRP A 216 -13.37 13.78 1.48
C TRP A 216 -13.17 12.38 2.08
N TYR A 217 -11.94 12.06 2.49
CA TYR A 217 -11.63 10.75 3.06
C TYR A 217 -12.39 10.51 4.36
N GLY A 218 -12.41 11.48 5.28
CA GLY A 218 -13.15 11.40 6.54
C GLY A 218 -14.65 11.17 6.35
N GLN A 219 -15.24 11.78 5.34
CA GLN A 219 -16.67 11.64 5.01
C GLN A 219 -17.01 10.29 4.35
N ASN A 220 -16.12 9.78 3.52
CA ASN A 220 -16.42 8.62 2.66
C ASN A 220 -15.91 7.28 3.22
N VAL A 221 -14.85 7.28 4.04
CA VAL A 221 -14.25 6.06 4.57
C VAL A 221 -15.27 5.17 5.30
N ARG A 222 -16.13 5.76 6.11
CA ARG A 222 -17.20 5.04 6.82
C ARG A 222 -18.29 4.54 5.88
N LYS A 223 -18.67 5.34 4.89
CA LYS A 223 -19.68 4.99 3.88
C LYS A 223 -19.30 3.72 3.13
N TYR A 224 -18.04 3.56 2.79
CA TYR A 224 -17.53 2.39 2.06
C TYR A 224 -17.00 1.27 2.97
N GLY A 225 -17.07 1.45 4.30
CA GLY A 225 -16.60 0.45 5.26
C GLY A 225 -15.09 0.20 5.20
N ILE A 226 -14.31 1.23 4.87
CA ILE A 226 -12.85 1.14 4.73
C ILE A 226 -12.21 1.29 6.12
N ALA A 227 -11.63 0.22 6.64
CA ALA A 227 -10.85 0.26 7.87
C ALA A 227 -9.57 1.10 7.68
N THR A 228 -9.17 1.83 8.70
CA THR A 228 -7.99 2.69 8.64
C THR A 228 -7.05 2.40 9.80
N LYS A 229 -5.75 2.24 9.51
CA LYS A 229 -4.69 2.13 10.52
C LYS A 229 -3.57 3.10 10.19
N VAL A 230 -3.05 3.77 11.21
CA VAL A 230 -2.08 4.85 11.02
C VAL A 230 -0.89 4.64 11.94
N TYR A 231 0.30 4.74 11.35
CA TYR A 231 1.58 4.77 12.06
C TYR A 231 2.35 6.03 11.67
N TYR A 232 3.03 6.65 12.64
CA TYR A 232 3.91 7.80 12.40
C TYR A 232 5.26 7.62 13.10
N GLU A 233 6.29 8.27 12.55
CA GLU A 233 7.64 8.22 13.07
C GLU A 233 7.83 9.09 14.30
N THR A 234 8.67 8.63 15.27
CA THR A 234 9.10 9.44 16.43
C THR A 234 10.54 9.92 16.32
N GLU A 235 11.32 9.39 15.40
CA GLU A 235 12.71 9.79 15.16
C GLU A 235 12.82 10.79 14.00
N ASP A 236 13.83 11.65 14.09
CA ASP A 236 14.10 12.63 13.04
C ASP A 236 14.83 12.00 11.86
N THR A 237 14.39 12.29 10.65
CA THR A 237 15.11 11.98 9.43
C THR A 237 16.04 13.14 9.09
N TRP A 238 17.34 12.97 9.27
CA TRP A 238 18.37 14.02 9.07
C TRP A 238 18.12 15.35 9.79
N GLY A 239 17.52 15.28 10.99
CA GLY A 239 17.22 16.44 11.83
C GLY A 239 15.87 17.10 11.55
N TYR A 240 15.01 16.46 10.77
CA TYR A 240 13.64 16.89 10.52
C TYR A 240 12.64 15.82 10.96
N LYS A 241 11.66 16.20 11.76
CA LYS A 241 10.46 15.40 11.94
C LYS A 241 9.54 15.63 10.76
N VAL A 242 9.34 14.61 9.93
CA VAL A 242 8.60 14.74 8.67
C VAL A 242 7.10 14.65 8.91
N VAL A 243 6.65 13.67 9.69
CA VAL A 243 5.23 13.48 10.01
C VAL A 243 5.10 13.27 11.52
N ASP A 244 4.47 14.22 12.20
CA ASP A 244 4.09 14.10 13.60
C ASP A 244 2.67 13.54 13.77
N GLU A 245 2.19 13.41 15.02
CA GLU A 245 0.87 12.87 15.34
C GLU A 245 -0.27 13.65 14.66
N ASP A 246 -0.21 14.98 14.66
CA ASP A 246 -1.24 15.84 14.08
C ASP A 246 -1.29 15.72 12.56
N SER A 247 -0.14 15.73 11.94
CA SER A 247 0.03 15.59 10.49
C SER A 247 -0.35 14.17 10.02
N ALA A 248 -0.08 13.16 10.84
CA ALA A 248 -0.46 11.77 10.58
C ALA A 248 -1.96 11.51 10.75
N ASN A 249 -2.71 12.42 11.39
CA ASN A 249 -4.14 12.21 11.66
C ASN A 249 -4.99 12.35 10.39
N PRO A 250 -5.63 11.27 9.91
CA PRO A 250 -6.44 11.27 8.70
C PRO A 250 -7.80 11.98 8.86
N GLY A 251 -8.14 12.43 10.08
CA GLY A 251 -9.43 13.05 10.38
C GLY A 251 -10.56 12.05 10.62
N ILE A 252 -10.24 10.85 11.10
CA ILE A 252 -11.21 9.78 11.38
C ILE A 252 -11.13 9.48 12.89
N GLU A 253 -12.28 9.49 13.55
CA GLU A 253 -12.40 9.30 15.00
C GLU A 253 -11.80 7.98 15.50
N ASP A 254 -12.01 6.89 14.74
CA ASP A 254 -11.58 5.53 15.10
C ASP A 254 -10.15 5.20 14.64
N ALA A 255 -9.44 6.13 13.98
CA ALA A 255 -8.11 5.91 13.43
C ALA A 255 -7.05 6.78 14.14
N LYS A 256 -6.82 6.50 15.42
CA LYS A 256 -5.79 7.20 16.19
C LYS A 256 -4.40 6.82 15.67
N PRO A 257 -3.52 7.82 15.35
CA PRO A 257 -2.14 7.55 14.97
C PRO A 257 -1.34 6.83 16.07
N ILE A 258 -0.53 5.86 15.69
CA ILE A 258 0.32 5.06 16.57
C ILE A 258 1.77 5.46 16.34
N ALA A 259 2.45 5.86 17.42
CA ALA A 259 3.87 6.23 17.40
C ALA A 259 4.76 5.00 17.21
N ILE A 260 5.77 5.10 16.34
CA ILE A 260 6.78 4.07 16.08
C ILE A 260 8.17 4.66 16.27
N GLU A 261 9.03 3.97 17.00
CA GLU A 261 10.46 4.31 17.14
C GLU A 261 11.20 4.00 15.83
N ALA A 262 11.04 4.90 14.86
CA ALA A 262 11.64 4.85 13.54
C ALA A 262 11.68 6.25 12.95
N ASP A 263 12.51 6.47 11.95
CA ASP A 263 12.49 7.67 11.12
C ASP A 263 11.53 7.50 9.91
N HIS A 264 11.37 8.57 9.12
CA HIS A 264 10.45 8.60 7.98
C HIS A 264 10.72 7.52 6.91
N ILE A 265 11.96 7.06 6.81
CA ILE A 265 12.38 6.06 5.81
C ILE A 265 12.27 4.65 6.39
N THR A 266 12.75 4.46 7.61
CA THR A 266 12.85 3.14 8.24
C THR A 266 11.52 2.60 8.73
N ILE A 267 10.51 3.46 8.96
CA ILE A 267 9.14 3.03 9.32
C ILE A 267 8.50 2.12 8.26
N ALA A 268 8.90 2.25 6.98
CA ALA A 268 8.44 1.40 5.89
C ALA A 268 9.28 0.12 5.71
N LYS A 269 10.31 -0.09 6.56
CA LYS A 269 11.32 -1.14 6.42
C LYS A 269 11.46 -1.98 7.69
N PRO A 270 10.42 -2.72 8.11
CA PRO A 270 10.54 -3.63 9.25
C PRO A 270 11.76 -4.54 9.11
N GLU A 271 12.65 -4.51 10.11
CA GLU A 271 13.89 -5.31 10.11
C GLU A 271 13.65 -6.77 10.53
N SER A 272 12.50 -7.05 11.12
CA SER A 272 12.13 -8.40 11.54
C SER A 272 10.60 -8.58 11.63
N ARG A 273 10.17 -9.84 11.68
CA ARG A 273 8.76 -10.22 11.88
C ARG A 273 8.21 -9.87 13.28
N ASN A 274 9.09 -9.43 14.19
CA ASN A 274 8.72 -9.04 15.55
C ASN A 274 8.49 -7.54 15.71
N THR A 275 8.71 -6.74 14.69
CA THR A 275 8.46 -5.29 14.74
C THR A 275 6.96 -4.99 14.86
N GLN A 276 6.62 -3.92 15.59
CA GLN A 276 5.24 -3.50 15.81
C GLN A 276 4.52 -3.22 14.50
N VAL A 277 5.20 -2.61 13.52
CA VAL A 277 4.63 -2.34 12.19
C VAL A 277 4.27 -3.64 11.48
N TYR A 278 5.21 -4.61 11.41
CA TYR A 278 4.96 -5.89 10.75
C TYR A 278 3.78 -6.66 11.38
N ILE A 279 3.82 -6.87 12.70
CA ILE A 279 2.77 -7.59 13.43
C ILE A 279 1.42 -6.88 13.26
N GLY A 280 1.42 -5.55 13.37
CA GLY A 280 0.21 -4.76 13.29
C GLY A 280 -0.40 -4.70 11.90
N VAL A 281 0.41 -4.69 10.83
CA VAL A 281 -0.05 -4.78 9.44
C VAL A 281 -0.57 -6.17 9.14
N LYS A 282 0.16 -7.23 9.54
CA LYS A 282 -0.29 -8.61 9.36
C LYS A 282 -1.66 -8.84 10.01
N LYS A 283 -1.82 -8.40 11.27
CA LYS A 283 -3.11 -8.49 11.97
C LYS A 283 -4.20 -7.70 11.24
N PHE A 284 -3.91 -6.48 10.78
CA PHE A 284 -4.85 -5.67 10.04
C PHE A 284 -5.32 -6.36 8.74
N ILE A 285 -4.42 -7.02 8.02
CA ILE A 285 -4.75 -7.83 6.84
C ILE A 285 -5.70 -8.97 7.23
N GLN A 286 -5.39 -9.72 8.28
CA GLN A 286 -6.21 -10.85 8.76
C GLN A 286 -7.62 -10.40 9.20
N ASP A 287 -7.74 -9.26 9.87
CA ASP A 287 -9.00 -8.74 10.38
C ASP A 287 -9.92 -8.25 9.25
N ASN A 288 -9.35 -7.71 8.16
CA ASN A 288 -10.10 -7.04 7.09
C ASN A 288 -10.22 -7.87 5.78
N LEU A 289 -9.34 -8.83 5.55
CA LEU A 289 -9.50 -9.84 4.51
C LEU A 289 -9.94 -11.15 5.16
N LYS A 290 -11.25 -11.28 5.43
CA LYS A 290 -11.79 -12.52 6.04
C LYS A 290 -11.73 -13.68 5.04
N PRO A 291 -11.47 -14.92 5.50
CA PRO A 291 -11.59 -16.09 4.64
C PRO A 291 -12.99 -16.15 4.01
N ARG A 292 -13.04 -16.62 2.76
CA ARG A 292 -14.33 -16.93 2.15
C ARG A 292 -15.05 -17.96 3.05
N PRO A 293 -16.35 -17.82 3.32
CA PRO A 293 -17.11 -18.87 3.93
C PRO A 293 -16.90 -20.15 3.09
N GLN A 294 -16.37 -21.20 3.68
CA GLN A 294 -16.38 -22.50 3.01
C GLN A 294 -17.84 -22.83 2.73
N LEU A 295 -18.21 -22.84 1.45
CA LEU A 295 -19.45 -23.49 1.04
C LEU A 295 -19.34 -24.94 1.52
N LEU A 296 -20.05 -25.26 2.59
CA LEU A 296 -20.21 -26.65 2.98
C LEU A 296 -20.67 -27.39 1.71
N PRO A 297 -20.03 -28.52 1.35
CA PRO A 297 -20.51 -29.29 0.21
C PRO A 297 -22.00 -29.46 0.40
N SER A 298 -22.79 -29.02 -0.59
CA SER A 298 -24.23 -29.22 -0.57
C SER A 298 -24.44 -30.71 -0.31
N LYS A 299 -25.09 -31.04 0.82
CA LYS A 299 -25.53 -32.40 1.03
C LYS A 299 -26.33 -32.76 -0.20
N THR A 300 -25.78 -33.58 -1.07
CA THR A 300 -26.51 -34.22 -2.13
C THR A 300 -27.62 -34.98 -1.43
N ILE A 301 -28.81 -34.43 -1.45
CA ILE A 301 -30.00 -35.17 -1.06
C ILE A 301 -30.11 -36.27 -2.10
N PRO A 302 -30.02 -37.54 -1.70
CA PRO A 302 -30.27 -38.61 -2.66
C PRO A 302 -31.66 -38.39 -3.24
N LEU A 303 -31.77 -38.25 -4.55
CA LEU A 303 -33.04 -38.28 -5.25
C LEU A 303 -33.59 -39.67 -5.03
N GLU A 304 -34.62 -39.81 -4.17
CA GLU A 304 -35.39 -41.05 -4.12
C GLU A 304 -35.92 -41.31 -5.54
N PRO A 305 -35.87 -42.60 -6.00
CA PRO A 305 -36.40 -42.94 -7.29
C PRO A 305 -37.91 -42.65 -7.30
N VAL A 306 -38.33 -41.76 -8.16
CA VAL A 306 -39.75 -41.56 -8.45
C VAL A 306 -40.29 -42.87 -9.06
N GLU A 307 -41.02 -43.65 -8.30
CA GLU A 307 -41.80 -44.77 -8.85
C GLU A 307 -42.83 -44.19 -9.84
N LEU A 308 -42.58 -44.39 -11.13
CA LEU A 308 -43.54 -44.17 -12.19
C LEU A 308 -44.65 -45.23 -12.05
N GLY A 309 -45.68 -44.87 -11.26
CA GLY A 309 -46.90 -45.64 -11.22
C GLY A 309 -47.51 -45.74 -12.63
N THR A 310 -47.41 -46.91 -13.24
CA THR A 310 -48.17 -47.29 -14.43
C THR A 310 -49.66 -47.28 -14.12
N ARG A 311 -50.35 -46.22 -14.47
CA ARG A 311 -51.83 -46.22 -14.54
C ARG A 311 -52.24 -47.04 -15.77
N GLU A 312 -52.52 -48.29 -15.61
CA GLU A 312 -53.30 -49.05 -16.56
C GLU A 312 -54.72 -48.43 -16.67
N ARG A 313 -55.02 -47.91 -17.85
CA ARG A 313 -56.40 -47.51 -18.21
C ARG A 313 -57.17 -48.80 -18.49
N VAL A 314 -57.97 -49.21 -17.55
CA VAL A 314 -59.01 -50.18 -17.80
C VAL A 314 -60.06 -49.50 -18.68
N LEU A 315 -60.10 -49.90 -19.96
CA LEU A 315 -61.19 -49.53 -20.88
C LEU A 315 -62.43 -50.34 -20.54
N ASP A 316 -63.46 -49.68 -20.10
CA ASP A 316 -64.79 -50.30 -19.89
C ASP A 316 -65.46 -50.54 -21.26
N PRO A 317 -65.79 -51.81 -21.66
CA PRO A 317 -66.31 -52.11 -22.99
C PRO A 317 -67.82 -51.85 -23.15
N HIS A 318 -68.53 -51.26 -22.19
CA HIS A 318 -70.00 -51.16 -22.22
C HIS A 318 -70.53 -49.72 -22.08
N LYS A 319 -70.02 -48.74 -22.83
CA LYS A 319 -70.73 -47.47 -22.98
C LYS A 319 -70.99 -47.20 -24.46
N PRO A 320 -72.25 -47.15 -24.93
CA PRO A 320 -72.60 -46.79 -26.28
C PRO A 320 -72.49 -45.25 -26.43
N LEU A 321 -72.26 -44.82 -27.67
CA LEU A 321 -72.07 -43.51 -28.26
C LEU A 321 -72.95 -42.39 -27.70
#